data_08a28ecf59f00ef799d88ec3d190590c
#
_entry.id   08a28ecf59f00ef799d88ec3d190590c
#
_cell.length_a   1.000
_cell.length_b   1.000
_cell.length_c   1.000
_cell.angle_alpha   90.00
_cell.angle_beta   90.00
_cell.angle_gamma   90.00
#
_symmetry.space_group_name_H-M   'P 1'
#
loop_
_entity.id
_entity.type
_entity.pdbx_description
1 polymer ?
#
loop_
_entity_poly.entity_id
_entity_poly.type
_entity_poly.pdbx_seq_one_letter_code
_entity_poly.pdbx_strand_id
1 'polypeptide(L)'
;GAEAPAPAATGEEVVTSGDAGQADGAASGVLPSGEPRVISVGTAVLAEALDQQAVDHIAVDWRPPLPGTAEALAKVLADPRREEANRIAIGRMTSARPMLVGVRRASEVLDLAPGTFFHAGPPITWERASGPMRGALIGAMLFEGLAADPEEAEEKLAKGTGITLDPCHHHRTVGPMAGVVSPSMWMFEVHDAEHGGTAYCSLNEGLGKVLRYGAYGPEVIERLRWMSEVLGPVLAAALERSGPIDLRAMIAQALQMGDELHNRNRAATSLLVRELAPAIVEASPEHAAEVLRFINGNDHFFLNPGMAAAKVSADAARGVPGSTMVVCMARNGTDFGIQVSGLPDQWFTGPAGVPDGLYLGAYGPDDANPDIGDSTITETAGLGGFAMAAAPAIVRFVGGDVSDAITATTSMYEITLAEHPAYQIPGLGFRGTPVGIDVTLVARTGLLPVVNTGIAGKVAGTGQVGAGLVKPPAEAFVAALNALANALSNQ
;
A
#
# COMPACT_ATOMS: atom_id res chain seq x y z
N GLY A 1 36.27 40.39 -32.57
CA GLY A 1 36.02 41.78 -32.21
C GLY A 1 35.09 41.89 -31.04
N ALA A 2 35.45 42.70 -30.09
CA ALA A 2 34.76 43.26 -28.95
C ALA A 2 35.04 42.55 -27.60
N GLU A 3 35.87 43.23 -26.89
CA GLU A 3 36.36 43.13 -25.53
C GLU A 3 35.26 43.24 -24.46
N ALA A 4 35.50 42.54 -23.34
CA ALA A 4 34.82 42.74 -22.09
C ALA A 4 35.49 43.86 -21.25
N PRO A 5 34.77 44.68 -20.46
CA PRO A 5 35.38 45.55 -19.48
C PRO A 5 35.52 44.90 -18.10
N ALA A 6 36.65 45.23 -17.44
CA ALA A 6 37.05 44.83 -16.12
C ALA A 6 36.26 45.56 -15.01
N PRO A 7 36.24 45.03 -13.74
CA PRO A 7 35.52 45.65 -12.65
C PRO A 7 36.31 46.76 -11.96
N ALA A 8 35.58 47.78 -11.52
CA ALA A 8 36.08 48.87 -10.72
C ALA A 8 36.14 48.53 -9.24
N ALA A 9 37.25 48.86 -8.63
CA ALA A 9 37.49 48.83 -7.15
C ALA A 9 37.00 50.13 -6.52
N THR A 10 36.34 50.00 -5.38
CA THR A 10 36.22 51.04 -4.30
C THR A 10 35.79 50.31 -3.06
N GLY A 11 36.26 50.51 -1.84
CA GLY A 11 37.10 51.45 -1.19
C GLY A 11 37.09 51.03 0.26
N GLU A 12 38.24 50.94 0.90
CA GLU A 12 38.41 50.68 2.34
C GLU A 12 37.81 51.85 3.16
N GLU A 13 36.97 51.56 4.12
CA GLU A 13 36.78 52.46 5.27
C GLU A 13 37.29 51.79 6.54
N VAL A 14 38.37 52.38 7.01
CA VAL A 14 39.01 52.15 8.32
C VAL A 14 38.17 52.89 9.36
N VAL A 15 37.57 52.18 10.31
CA VAL A 15 37.02 52.78 11.52
C VAL A 15 37.93 52.42 12.70
N THR A 16 38.51 53.47 13.27
CA THR A 16 39.41 53.47 14.39
C THR A 16 38.68 53.27 15.72
N SER A 17 39.39 52.56 16.58
CA SER A 17 39.28 52.36 18.03
C SER A 17 38.40 53.33 18.83
N GLY A 18 37.54 52.73 19.68
CA GLY A 18 36.87 53.38 20.81
C GLY A 18 36.71 52.39 21.96
N ASP A 19 37.54 52.60 22.92
CA ASP A 19 37.45 52.44 24.38
C ASP A 19 37.02 51.10 25.00
N ALA A 20 37.90 50.65 25.88
CA ALA A 20 37.84 49.49 26.76
C ALA A 20 36.83 49.70 27.89
N GLY A 21 35.82 48.86 27.99
CA GLY A 21 35.08 48.60 29.19
C GLY A 21 35.36 47.19 29.68
N GLN A 22 36.11 47.09 30.78
CA GLN A 22 36.35 45.83 31.52
C GLN A 22 35.01 45.23 31.95
N ALA A 23 34.73 44.00 31.55
CA ALA A 23 33.83 43.12 32.26
C ALA A 23 34.56 41.80 32.48
N ASP A 24 35.05 41.64 33.68
CA ASP A 24 35.50 40.37 34.25
C ASP A 24 34.39 39.34 34.22
N GLY A 25 34.66 38.19 33.62
CA GLY A 25 33.76 37.06 33.55
C GLY A 25 34.35 35.96 32.65
N ALA A 26 35.59 35.58 32.87
CA ALA A 26 36.17 34.43 32.17
C ALA A 26 35.50 33.13 32.64
N ALA A 27 34.48 32.69 31.90
CA ALA A 27 34.15 31.28 31.86
C ALA A 27 35.32 30.56 31.17
N SER A 28 36.21 29.95 31.94
CA SER A 28 37.22 29.04 31.44
C SER A 28 36.48 27.81 30.85
N GLY A 29 36.16 27.87 29.56
CA GLY A 29 35.71 26.74 28.81
C GLY A 29 36.85 25.71 28.79
N VAL A 30 36.72 24.66 29.57
CA VAL A 30 37.58 23.48 29.44
C VAL A 30 37.36 22.95 28.04
N LEU A 31 38.32 23.14 27.13
CA LEU A 31 38.33 22.50 25.83
C LEU A 31 38.27 20.99 26.06
N PRO A 32 37.40 20.26 25.38
CA PRO A 32 37.35 18.82 25.51
C PRO A 32 38.72 18.20 25.25
N SER A 33 39.24 17.45 26.19
CA SER A 33 40.51 16.71 26.04
C SER A 33 40.22 15.44 25.23
N GLY A 34 40.33 15.51 23.92
CA GLY A 34 40.19 14.40 22.99
C GLY A 34 40.17 14.89 21.54
N GLU A 35 40.45 14.01 20.60
CA GLU A 35 40.32 14.36 19.18
C GLU A 35 38.86 14.75 18.88
N PRO A 36 38.61 15.88 18.23
CA PRO A 36 37.27 16.33 17.92
C PRO A 36 36.59 15.34 16.97
N ARG A 37 35.45 14.79 17.38
CA ARG A 37 34.57 14.01 16.47
C ARG A 37 33.70 14.99 15.70
N VAL A 38 33.88 15.03 14.40
CA VAL A 38 33.13 15.92 13.50
C VAL A 38 31.95 15.19 12.90
N ILE A 39 30.76 15.78 12.99
CA ILE A 39 29.59 15.36 12.28
C ILE A 39 29.23 16.48 11.31
N SER A 40 29.29 16.20 9.99
CA SER A 40 28.84 17.14 8.97
C SER A 40 27.38 16.88 8.64
N VAL A 41 26.57 17.95 8.68
CA VAL A 41 25.13 17.89 8.41
C VAL A 41 24.77 18.91 7.33
N GLY A 42 24.10 18.51 6.29
CA GLY A 42 23.62 19.41 5.25
C GLY A 42 24.28 19.21 3.89
N THR A 43 24.87 20.25 3.31
CA THR A 43 25.39 20.20 1.93
C THR A 43 26.66 19.38 1.81
N ALA A 44 26.82 18.65 0.69
CA ALA A 44 28.01 17.86 0.38
C ALA A 44 29.33 18.67 0.42
N VAL A 45 29.26 19.97 0.14
CA VAL A 45 30.42 20.90 0.18
C VAL A 45 31.11 20.90 1.54
N LEU A 46 30.39 20.78 2.64
CA LEU A 46 30.98 20.71 3.99
C LEU A 46 31.74 19.39 4.21
N ALA A 47 31.13 18.27 3.78
CA ALA A 47 31.80 16.98 3.86
C ALA A 47 33.04 16.92 2.97
N GLU A 48 32.98 17.40 1.74
CA GLU A 48 34.10 17.48 0.80
C GLU A 48 35.24 18.35 1.35
N ALA A 49 34.94 19.46 2.03
CA ALA A 49 35.93 20.31 2.64
C ALA A 49 36.66 19.63 3.81
N LEU A 50 35.95 18.78 4.57
CA LEU A 50 36.54 17.97 5.63
C LEU A 50 37.42 16.84 5.08
N ASP A 51 36.96 16.19 4.00
CA ASP A 51 37.72 15.17 3.27
C ASP A 51 39.04 15.73 2.71
N GLN A 52 38.98 16.93 2.09
CA GLN A 52 40.16 17.60 1.56
C GLN A 52 41.21 17.93 2.66
N GLN A 53 40.76 18.10 3.90
CA GLN A 53 41.62 18.36 5.04
C GLN A 53 41.98 17.09 5.80
N ALA A 54 41.59 15.92 5.31
CA ALA A 54 41.77 14.62 5.95
C ALA A 54 41.23 14.57 7.40
N VAL A 55 40.13 15.28 7.67
CA VAL A 55 39.44 15.28 8.96
C VAL A 55 38.45 14.15 8.99
N ASP A 56 38.64 13.23 9.93
CA ASP A 56 37.69 12.14 10.16
C ASP A 56 36.30 12.70 10.54
N HIS A 57 35.27 12.39 9.77
CA HIS A 57 33.93 12.90 10.02
C HIS A 57 32.86 11.90 9.63
N ILE A 58 31.65 12.06 10.20
CA ILE A 58 30.45 11.35 9.80
C ILE A 58 29.58 12.31 9.01
N ALA A 59 29.39 12.05 7.71
CA ALA A 59 28.47 12.82 6.90
C ALA A 59 27.03 12.31 7.14
N VAL A 60 26.15 13.22 7.55
CA VAL A 60 24.72 12.94 7.75
C VAL A 60 23.92 13.59 6.62
N ASP A 61 23.25 12.79 5.80
CA ASP A 61 22.24 13.27 4.85
C ASP A 61 20.98 13.68 5.62
N TRP A 62 21.02 14.91 6.15
CA TRP A 62 19.89 15.45 6.90
C TRP A 62 18.87 16.05 5.95
N ARG A 63 17.63 15.62 6.11
CA ARG A 63 16.47 16.20 5.46
C ARG A 63 15.53 16.80 6.52
N PRO A 64 14.89 17.95 6.26
CA PRO A 64 13.93 18.48 7.21
C PRO A 64 12.74 17.49 7.36
N PRO A 65 12.27 17.28 8.59
CA PRO A 65 11.07 16.47 8.80
C PRO A 65 9.86 17.09 8.11
N LEU A 66 8.80 16.30 7.92
CA LEU A 66 7.54 16.82 7.40
C LEU A 66 7.07 18.05 8.21
N PRO A 67 6.55 19.10 7.56
CA PRO A 67 6.15 20.33 8.24
C PRO A 67 5.19 20.05 9.40
N GLY A 68 5.41 20.71 10.54
CA GLY A 68 4.55 20.62 11.72
C GLY A 68 4.70 19.33 12.55
N THR A 69 5.68 18.47 12.26
CA THR A 69 5.83 17.16 12.96
C THR A 69 6.91 17.17 14.03
N ALA A 70 7.78 18.19 14.12
CA ALA A 70 9.00 18.13 14.93
C ALA A 70 8.75 17.82 16.42
N GLU A 71 7.74 18.43 17.05
CA GLU A 71 7.40 18.21 18.46
C GLU A 71 6.83 16.79 18.67
N ALA A 72 5.86 16.39 17.86
CA ALA A 72 5.26 15.05 17.94
C ALA A 72 6.31 13.96 17.68
N LEU A 73 7.19 14.17 16.70
CA LEU A 73 8.28 13.27 16.37
C LEU A 73 9.26 13.11 17.54
N ALA A 74 9.70 14.22 18.13
CA ALA A 74 10.59 14.18 19.30
C ALA A 74 9.97 13.41 20.47
N LYS A 75 8.68 13.63 20.73
CA LYS A 75 7.94 12.98 21.79
C LYS A 75 7.79 11.46 21.56
N VAL A 76 7.39 11.05 20.34
CA VAL A 76 7.23 9.63 19.99
C VAL A 76 8.60 8.90 19.98
N LEU A 77 9.66 9.56 19.51
CA LEU A 77 11.01 8.99 19.51
C LEU A 77 11.57 8.82 20.93
N ALA A 78 11.12 9.63 21.89
CA ALA A 78 11.53 9.53 23.29
C ALA A 78 10.80 8.40 24.06
N ASP A 79 9.76 7.78 23.51
CA ASP A 79 9.07 6.66 24.17
C ASP A 79 9.97 5.41 24.19
N PRO A 80 10.39 4.95 25.40
CA PRO A 80 11.30 3.81 25.51
C PRO A 80 10.69 2.49 25.07
N ARG A 81 9.35 2.41 24.93
CA ARG A 81 8.64 1.19 24.50
C ARG A 81 8.69 1.01 22.99
N ARG A 82 8.84 2.09 22.22
CA ARG A 82 8.68 2.13 20.77
C ARG A 82 9.54 1.10 20.04
N GLU A 83 10.82 1.00 20.38
CA GLU A 83 11.74 0.09 19.67
C GLU A 83 11.33 -1.37 19.85
N GLU A 84 11.02 -1.76 21.08
CA GLU A 84 10.57 -3.13 21.35
C GLU A 84 9.17 -3.40 20.76
N ALA A 85 8.26 -2.44 20.82
CA ALA A 85 6.94 -2.56 20.22
C ALA A 85 7.04 -2.73 18.68
N ASN A 86 7.90 -1.95 18.03
CA ASN A 86 8.15 -2.09 16.59
C ASN A 86 8.82 -3.43 16.26
N ARG A 87 9.76 -3.90 17.09
CA ARG A 87 10.39 -5.21 16.90
C ARG A 87 9.37 -6.35 16.99
N ILE A 88 8.43 -6.27 17.94
CA ILE A 88 7.34 -7.24 18.07
C ILE A 88 6.42 -7.18 16.86
N ALA A 89 5.96 -5.98 16.46
CA ALA A 89 5.03 -5.80 15.37
C ALA A 89 5.61 -6.31 14.04
N ILE A 90 6.82 -5.88 13.68
CA ILE A 90 7.46 -6.33 12.43
C ILE A 90 7.80 -7.82 12.47
N GLY A 91 8.20 -8.36 13.62
CA GLY A 91 8.44 -9.78 13.81
C GLY A 91 7.19 -10.62 13.52
N ARG A 92 6.02 -10.21 14.03
CA ARG A 92 4.74 -10.88 13.76
C ARG A 92 4.37 -10.81 12.29
N MET A 93 4.47 -9.63 11.65
CA MET A 93 4.15 -9.47 10.23
C MET A 93 5.01 -10.38 9.35
N THR A 94 6.31 -10.42 9.58
CA THR A 94 7.28 -11.14 8.73
C THR A 94 7.35 -12.65 9.01
N SER A 95 6.93 -13.10 10.18
CA SER A 95 6.85 -14.53 10.50
C SER A 95 5.49 -15.16 10.16
N ALA A 96 4.46 -14.38 9.86
CA ALA A 96 3.15 -14.88 9.46
C ALA A 96 3.24 -15.92 8.32
N ARG A 97 2.40 -16.95 8.37
CA ARG A 97 2.30 -18.01 7.37
C ARG A 97 0.91 -18.07 6.74
N PRO A 98 0.63 -17.20 5.77
CA PRO A 98 -0.65 -17.18 5.08
C PRO A 98 -0.86 -18.45 4.25
N MET A 99 -1.90 -19.21 4.61
CA MET A 99 -2.32 -20.43 3.93
C MET A 99 -3.68 -20.19 3.28
N LEU A 100 -3.80 -20.39 1.97
CA LEU A 100 -5.09 -20.41 1.28
C LEU A 100 -5.78 -21.72 1.66
N VAL A 101 -6.86 -21.63 2.42
CA VAL A 101 -7.54 -22.80 2.99
C VAL A 101 -8.90 -23.08 2.36
N GLY A 102 -9.49 -22.11 1.65
CA GLY A 102 -10.80 -22.29 1.05
C GLY A 102 -11.23 -21.14 0.17
N VAL A 103 -12.37 -21.35 -0.48
CA VAL A 103 -13.16 -20.34 -1.17
C VAL A 103 -14.60 -20.48 -0.66
N ARG A 104 -15.12 -19.41 -0.06
CA ARG A 104 -16.39 -19.43 0.65
C ARG A 104 -17.27 -18.25 0.23
N ARG A 105 -18.60 -18.38 0.34
CA ARG A 105 -19.50 -17.23 0.13
C ARG A 105 -19.31 -16.19 1.23
N ALA A 106 -19.37 -14.92 0.85
CA ALA A 106 -19.23 -13.82 1.81
C ALA A 106 -20.27 -13.89 2.93
N SER A 107 -21.53 -14.22 2.61
CA SER A 107 -22.61 -14.40 3.58
C SER A 107 -22.39 -15.57 4.57
N GLU A 108 -21.49 -16.50 4.27
CA GLU A 108 -21.20 -17.65 5.16
C GLU A 108 -20.08 -17.34 6.18
N VAL A 109 -19.18 -16.43 5.84
CA VAL A 109 -17.94 -16.18 6.60
C VAL A 109 -17.80 -14.75 7.13
N LEU A 110 -18.64 -13.84 6.64
CA LEU A 110 -18.69 -12.44 7.03
C LEU A 110 -20.10 -12.11 7.52
N ASP A 111 -20.20 -11.15 8.42
CA ASP A 111 -21.51 -10.69 8.93
C ASP A 111 -22.14 -9.69 7.92
N LEU A 112 -22.62 -10.25 6.79
CA LEU A 112 -23.19 -9.52 5.68
C LEU A 112 -24.70 -9.81 5.59
N ALA A 113 -25.50 -8.91 6.17
CA ALA A 113 -26.95 -8.91 5.96
C ALA A 113 -27.31 -8.40 4.54
N PRO A 114 -28.50 -8.77 3.99
CA PRO A 114 -28.98 -8.17 2.76
C PRO A 114 -28.98 -6.64 2.82
N GLY A 115 -28.45 -5.96 1.79
CA GLY A 115 -28.29 -4.51 1.76
C GLY A 115 -27.01 -4.00 2.43
N THR A 116 -26.18 -4.87 3.00
CA THR A 116 -24.85 -4.50 3.49
C THR A 116 -23.82 -4.75 2.42
N PHE A 117 -22.97 -3.75 2.17
CA PHE A 117 -21.87 -3.81 1.22
C PHE A 117 -20.59 -3.36 1.92
N PHE A 118 -19.53 -4.16 1.81
CA PHE A 118 -18.20 -3.68 2.17
C PHE A 118 -17.57 -2.98 0.98
N HIS A 119 -16.61 -2.10 1.24
CA HIS A 119 -15.92 -1.31 0.21
C HIS A 119 -14.45 -1.11 0.56
N ALA A 120 -13.63 -0.78 -0.43
CA ALA A 120 -12.22 -0.43 -0.22
C ALA A 120 -12.06 0.93 0.48
N GLY A 121 -10.93 1.07 1.18
CA GLY A 121 -10.49 2.32 1.79
C GLY A 121 -11.10 2.64 3.14
N PRO A 122 -10.81 3.85 3.67
CA PRO A 122 -11.40 4.34 4.90
C PRO A 122 -12.92 4.58 4.74
N PRO A 123 -13.66 4.76 5.85
CA PRO A 123 -15.11 5.00 5.79
C PRO A 123 -15.50 6.14 4.84
N ILE A 124 -16.54 5.91 4.04
CA ILE A 124 -17.07 6.89 3.09
C ILE A 124 -18.59 6.77 2.99
N THR A 125 -19.26 7.88 2.72
CA THR A 125 -20.70 7.91 2.44
C THR A 125 -20.96 7.92 0.93
N TRP A 126 -22.17 7.58 0.52
CA TRP A 126 -22.57 7.60 -0.88
C TRP A 126 -22.33 8.97 -1.56
N GLU A 127 -22.61 10.08 -0.85
CA GLU A 127 -22.46 11.44 -1.37
C GLU A 127 -21.01 11.75 -1.75
N ARG A 128 -20.07 11.19 -1.02
CA ARG A 128 -18.62 11.38 -1.23
C ARG A 128 -17.99 10.31 -2.12
N ALA A 129 -18.70 9.21 -2.39
CA ALA A 129 -18.21 8.09 -3.19
C ALA A 129 -17.81 8.54 -4.60
N SER A 130 -16.63 8.10 -5.05
CA SER A 130 -16.12 8.36 -6.40
C SER A 130 -16.91 7.60 -7.47
N GLY A 131 -16.74 7.99 -8.74
CA GLY A 131 -17.42 7.32 -9.85
C GLY A 131 -17.24 5.80 -9.87
N PRO A 132 -16.01 5.24 -9.82
CA PRO A 132 -15.83 3.79 -9.78
C PRO A 132 -16.43 3.14 -8.53
N MET A 133 -16.41 3.79 -7.38
CA MET A 133 -17.07 3.29 -6.16
C MET A 133 -18.59 3.22 -6.36
N ARG A 134 -19.20 4.30 -6.86
CA ARG A 134 -20.64 4.33 -7.16
C ARG A 134 -21.03 3.27 -8.18
N GLY A 135 -20.26 3.15 -9.26
CA GLY A 135 -20.52 2.14 -10.29
C GLY A 135 -20.45 0.71 -9.76
N ALA A 136 -19.47 0.42 -8.89
CA ALA A 136 -19.35 -0.89 -8.27
C ALA A 136 -20.51 -1.20 -7.29
N LEU A 137 -20.97 -0.22 -6.52
CA LEU A 137 -22.13 -0.37 -5.64
C LEU A 137 -23.43 -0.57 -6.45
N ILE A 138 -23.64 0.18 -7.53
CA ILE A 138 -24.74 -0.02 -8.46
C ILE A 138 -24.73 -1.45 -9.01
N GLY A 139 -23.57 -1.89 -9.52
CA GLY A 139 -23.42 -3.25 -10.04
C GLY A 139 -23.67 -4.34 -9.01
N ALA A 140 -23.23 -4.14 -7.76
CA ALA A 140 -23.51 -5.07 -6.67
C ALA A 140 -25.00 -5.13 -6.33
N MET A 141 -25.71 -4.00 -6.33
CA MET A 141 -27.18 -3.96 -6.16
C MET A 141 -27.91 -4.76 -7.25
N LEU A 142 -27.46 -4.62 -8.51
CA LEU A 142 -28.01 -5.39 -9.64
C LEU A 142 -27.69 -6.88 -9.51
N PHE A 143 -26.48 -7.22 -9.12
CA PHE A 143 -26.03 -8.61 -8.93
C PHE A 143 -26.83 -9.32 -7.82
N GLU A 144 -27.08 -8.64 -6.71
CA GLU A 144 -27.87 -9.17 -5.59
C GLU A 144 -29.40 -9.14 -5.84
N GLY A 145 -29.84 -8.58 -6.97
CA GLY A 145 -31.26 -8.44 -7.28
C GLY A 145 -32.01 -7.45 -6.40
N LEU A 146 -31.29 -6.50 -5.79
CA LEU A 146 -31.85 -5.46 -4.93
C LEU A 146 -32.38 -4.27 -5.72
N ALA A 147 -32.05 -4.17 -7.01
CA ALA A 147 -32.58 -3.20 -7.96
C ALA A 147 -32.76 -3.85 -9.33
N ALA A 148 -33.74 -3.38 -10.09
CA ALA A 148 -34.05 -3.88 -11.43
C ALA A 148 -33.16 -3.26 -12.51
N ASP A 149 -32.73 -2.01 -12.29
CA ASP A 149 -31.92 -1.23 -13.21
C ASP A 149 -30.97 -0.29 -12.45
N PRO A 150 -29.99 0.33 -13.14
CA PRO A 150 -29.02 1.23 -12.52
C PRO A 150 -29.64 2.46 -11.85
N GLU A 151 -30.69 3.02 -12.41
CA GLU A 151 -31.39 4.20 -11.90
C GLU A 151 -32.06 3.90 -10.56
N GLU A 152 -32.71 2.76 -10.44
CA GLU A 152 -33.30 2.29 -9.17
C GLU A 152 -32.22 2.00 -8.13
N ALA A 153 -31.09 1.40 -8.55
CA ALA A 153 -29.97 1.15 -7.66
C ALA A 153 -29.39 2.45 -7.09
N GLU A 154 -29.15 3.44 -7.94
CA GLU A 154 -28.64 4.76 -7.54
C GLU A 154 -29.61 5.47 -6.59
N GLU A 155 -30.91 5.45 -6.86
CA GLU A 155 -31.93 6.04 -6.00
C GLU A 155 -31.94 5.41 -4.60
N LYS A 156 -31.86 4.06 -4.52
CA LYS A 156 -31.82 3.33 -3.24
C LYS A 156 -30.55 3.62 -2.46
N LEU A 157 -29.39 3.63 -3.14
CA LEU A 157 -28.10 3.95 -2.53
C LEU A 157 -28.07 5.39 -2.00
N ALA A 158 -28.62 6.35 -2.77
CA ALA A 158 -28.71 7.75 -2.35
C ALA A 158 -29.65 7.96 -1.15
N LYS A 159 -30.75 7.21 -1.08
CA LYS A 159 -31.67 7.23 0.07
C LYS A 159 -31.07 6.56 1.31
N GLY A 160 -30.19 5.59 1.14
CA GLY A 160 -29.52 4.86 2.23
C GLY A 160 -30.44 4.01 3.10
N THR A 161 -31.76 3.92 2.79
CA THR A 161 -32.71 3.17 3.61
C THR A 161 -32.51 1.66 3.42
N GLY A 162 -32.09 0.98 4.50
CA GLY A 162 -31.78 -0.46 4.45
C GLY A 162 -30.45 -0.78 3.73
N ILE A 163 -29.63 0.23 3.47
CA ILE A 163 -28.28 0.08 2.90
C ILE A 163 -27.24 0.45 3.96
N THR A 164 -26.24 -0.40 4.12
CA THR A 164 -25.08 -0.17 4.97
C THR A 164 -23.81 -0.28 4.14
N LEU A 165 -22.94 0.72 4.25
CA LEU A 165 -21.60 0.73 3.65
C LEU A 165 -20.56 0.70 4.77
N ASP A 166 -19.60 -0.23 4.72
CA ASP A 166 -18.54 -0.30 5.72
C ASP A 166 -17.21 -0.73 5.08
N PRO A 167 -16.05 -0.24 5.57
CA PRO A 167 -14.75 -0.65 5.06
C PRO A 167 -14.49 -2.16 5.15
N CYS A 168 -13.95 -2.75 4.11
CA CYS A 168 -13.47 -4.14 4.12
C CYS A 168 -12.55 -4.42 5.30
N HIS A 169 -11.66 -3.48 5.61
CA HIS A 169 -10.67 -3.62 6.70
C HIS A 169 -11.28 -3.79 8.09
N HIS A 170 -12.53 -3.34 8.33
CA HIS A 170 -13.24 -3.57 9.59
C HIS A 170 -13.67 -5.03 9.76
N HIS A 171 -13.72 -5.79 8.67
CA HIS A 171 -14.23 -7.16 8.61
C HIS A 171 -13.17 -8.18 8.18
N ARG A 172 -11.90 -7.93 8.45
CA ARG A 172 -10.79 -8.83 8.07
C ARG A 172 -10.74 -9.09 6.55
N THR A 173 -11.26 -8.17 5.77
CA THR A 173 -11.44 -8.30 4.32
C THR A 173 -10.67 -7.21 3.60
N VAL A 174 -10.30 -7.45 2.38
CA VAL A 174 -9.68 -6.49 1.46
C VAL A 174 -10.26 -6.68 0.07
N GLY A 175 -10.35 -5.59 -0.69
CA GLY A 175 -10.83 -5.64 -2.07
C GLY A 175 -10.05 -4.70 -2.99
N PRO A 176 -9.61 -5.18 -4.18
CA PRO A 176 -8.90 -4.32 -5.13
C PRO A 176 -9.86 -3.31 -5.76
N MET A 177 -9.35 -2.13 -6.07
CA MET A 177 -10.08 -1.02 -6.67
C MET A 177 -11.29 -0.62 -5.80
N ALA A 178 -12.52 -0.56 -6.28
CA ALA A 178 -13.69 -0.24 -5.46
C ALA A 178 -13.89 -1.23 -4.29
N GLY A 179 -13.38 -2.46 -4.43
CA GLY A 179 -13.36 -3.46 -3.37
C GLY A 179 -14.74 -3.83 -2.84
N VAL A 180 -15.80 -3.63 -3.64
CA VAL A 180 -17.16 -3.91 -3.19
C VAL A 180 -17.36 -5.41 -2.99
N VAL A 181 -17.81 -5.78 -1.78
CA VAL A 181 -18.18 -7.14 -1.39
C VAL A 181 -19.65 -7.15 -1.02
N SER A 182 -20.40 -8.09 -1.60
CA SER A 182 -21.81 -8.32 -1.32
C SER A 182 -22.07 -9.77 -0.89
N PRO A 183 -23.21 -10.09 -0.27
CA PRO A 183 -23.48 -11.40 0.35
C PRO A 183 -23.25 -12.63 -0.53
N SER A 184 -23.61 -12.54 -1.82
CA SER A 184 -23.54 -13.67 -2.76
C SER A 184 -22.16 -13.86 -3.41
N MET A 185 -21.21 -12.95 -3.20
CA MET A 185 -19.86 -13.05 -3.76
C MET A 185 -19.04 -14.14 -3.07
N TRP A 186 -18.17 -14.79 -3.83
CA TRP A 186 -17.21 -15.75 -3.28
C TRP A 186 -15.91 -15.09 -2.90
N MET A 187 -15.32 -15.57 -1.80
CA MET A 187 -14.13 -15.00 -1.17
C MET A 187 -13.04 -16.06 -1.03
N PHE A 188 -11.81 -15.72 -1.38
CA PHE A 188 -10.65 -16.47 -0.90
C PHE A 188 -10.55 -16.36 0.60
N GLU A 189 -10.34 -17.48 1.28
CA GLU A 189 -10.16 -17.58 2.72
C GLU A 189 -8.71 -17.95 3.02
N VAL A 190 -8.00 -17.07 3.74
CA VAL A 190 -6.58 -17.22 4.05
C VAL A 190 -6.39 -17.19 5.56
N HIS A 191 -5.79 -18.24 6.11
CA HIS A 191 -5.44 -18.35 7.52
C HIS A 191 -3.95 -18.11 7.75
N ASP A 192 -3.61 -17.45 8.85
CA ASP A 192 -2.24 -17.41 9.34
C ASP A 192 -1.97 -18.62 10.24
N ALA A 193 -1.15 -19.54 9.76
CA ALA A 193 -0.78 -20.76 10.48
C ALA A 193 0.20 -20.54 11.65
N GLU A 194 0.80 -19.34 11.76
CA GLU A 194 1.76 -19.00 12.80
C GLU A 194 1.11 -18.28 13.98
N HIS A 195 0.34 -17.20 13.70
CA HIS A 195 -0.25 -16.37 14.75
C HIS A 195 -1.77 -16.54 14.90
N GLY A 196 -2.38 -17.34 14.03
CA GLY A 196 -3.83 -17.41 13.91
C GLY A 196 -4.41 -16.22 13.15
N GLY A 197 -5.72 -16.15 13.11
CA GLY A 197 -6.42 -15.13 12.34
C GLY A 197 -6.77 -15.59 10.92
N THR A 198 -7.68 -14.84 10.30
CA THR A 198 -8.21 -15.13 8.96
C THR A 198 -8.42 -13.84 8.21
N ALA A 199 -8.11 -13.82 6.93
CA ALA A 199 -8.43 -12.71 6.05
C ALA A 199 -9.14 -13.21 4.77
N TYR A 200 -9.90 -12.31 4.16
CA TYR A 200 -10.72 -12.61 2.99
C TYR A 200 -10.47 -11.60 1.87
N CYS A 201 -10.61 -12.06 0.63
CA CYS A 201 -10.64 -11.20 -0.56
C CYS A 201 -11.56 -11.83 -1.60
N SER A 202 -12.35 -11.02 -2.31
CA SER A 202 -13.21 -11.50 -3.40
C SER A 202 -12.41 -12.19 -4.51
N LEU A 203 -13.09 -12.99 -5.34
CA LEU A 203 -12.47 -13.54 -6.55
C LEU A 203 -12.16 -12.42 -7.55
N ASN A 204 -11.10 -12.60 -8.34
CA ASN A 204 -10.64 -11.58 -9.30
C ASN A 204 -11.34 -11.73 -10.66
N GLU A 205 -12.04 -10.70 -11.08
CA GLU A 205 -12.82 -10.65 -12.33
C GLU A 205 -11.97 -10.42 -13.60
N GLY A 206 -10.70 -10.06 -13.46
CA GLY A 206 -9.84 -9.64 -14.55
C GLY A 206 -9.64 -8.12 -14.62
N LEU A 207 -9.28 -7.63 -15.80
CA LEU A 207 -8.99 -6.23 -16.11
C LEU A 207 -10.04 -5.61 -17.05
N GLY A 208 -9.98 -4.31 -17.24
CA GLY A 208 -10.84 -3.57 -18.18
C GLY A 208 -12.20 -3.23 -17.58
N LYS A 209 -13.29 -3.62 -18.29
CA LYS A 209 -14.66 -3.41 -17.82
C LYS A 209 -15.09 -4.51 -16.87
N VAL A 210 -14.86 -4.29 -15.59
CA VAL A 210 -15.18 -5.19 -14.48
C VAL A 210 -15.73 -4.40 -13.30
N LEU A 211 -16.47 -5.05 -12.40
CA LEU A 211 -17.16 -4.39 -11.28
C LEU A 211 -16.18 -3.59 -10.41
N ARG A 212 -15.04 -4.17 -10.07
CA ARG A 212 -14.05 -3.52 -9.20
C ARG A 212 -13.51 -2.20 -9.76
N TYR A 213 -13.51 -2.00 -11.09
CA TYR A 213 -13.21 -0.72 -11.74
C TYR A 213 -14.46 0.15 -11.96
N GLY A 214 -15.61 -0.20 -11.38
CA GLY A 214 -16.83 0.58 -11.42
C GLY A 214 -17.69 0.34 -12.66
N ALA A 215 -17.44 -0.70 -13.45
CA ALA A 215 -18.31 -1.10 -14.55
C ALA A 215 -19.45 -2.00 -14.07
N TYR A 216 -20.65 -1.83 -14.64
CA TYR A 216 -21.86 -2.54 -14.24
C TYR A 216 -22.78 -2.92 -15.41
N GLY A 217 -22.24 -2.95 -16.64
CA GLY A 217 -23.01 -3.39 -17.81
C GLY A 217 -23.47 -4.85 -17.72
N PRO A 218 -24.39 -5.28 -18.61
CA PRO A 218 -24.90 -6.65 -18.60
C PRO A 218 -23.82 -7.71 -18.63
N GLU A 219 -22.74 -7.49 -19.38
CA GLU A 219 -21.59 -8.38 -19.47
C GLU A 219 -20.85 -8.55 -18.14
N VAL A 220 -20.85 -7.51 -17.30
CA VAL A 220 -20.22 -7.54 -15.96
C VAL A 220 -21.09 -8.37 -15.01
N ILE A 221 -22.41 -8.13 -15.02
CA ILE A 221 -23.35 -8.88 -14.17
C ILE A 221 -23.39 -10.36 -14.57
N GLU A 222 -23.35 -10.67 -15.87
CA GLU A 222 -23.31 -12.05 -16.36
C GLU A 222 -22.01 -12.77 -15.92
N ARG A 223 -20.87 -12.09 -15.98
CA ARG A 223 -19.60 -12.61 -15.44
C ARG A 223 -19.69 -12.89 -13.94
N LEU A 224 -20.23 -11.96 -13.15
CA LEU A 224 -20.39 -12.17 -11.70
C LEU A 224 -21.31 -13.36 -11.38
N ARG A 225 -22.38 -13.56 -12.16
CA ARG A 225 -23.24 -14.74 -12.03
C ARG A 225 -22.47 -16.03 -12.32
N TRP A 226 -21.73 -16.07 -13.44
CA TRP A 226 -20.87 -17.22 -13.77
C TRP A 226 -19.82 -17.47 -12.67
N MET A 227 -19.19 -16.41 -12.13
CA MET A 227 -18.25 -16.56 -11.02
C MET A 227 -18.94 -17.12 -9.76
N SER A 228 -20.19 -16.74 -9.52
CA SER A 228 -20.96 -17.24 -8.37
C SER A 228 -21.48 -18.67 -8.56
N GLU A 229 -21.86 -19.05 -9.77
CA GLU A 229 -22.48 -20.33 -10.06
C GLU A 229 -21.48 -21.43 -10.45
N VAL A 230 -20.33 -21.05 -11.03
CA VAL A 230 -19.33 -21.98 -11.57
C VAL A 230 -17.98 -21.80 -10.90
N LEU A 231 -17.33 -20.63 -11.03
CA LEU A 231 -15.95 -20.44 -10.61
C LEU A 231 -15.77 -20.68 -9.10
N GLY A 232 -16.60 -20.06 -8.28
CA GLY A 232 -16.54 -20.18 -6.81
C GLY A 232 -16.72 -21.63 -6.33
N PRO A 233 -17.79 -22.32 -6.70
CA PRO A 233 -18.00 -23.72 -6.34
C PRO A 233 -16.87 -24.65 -6.79
N VAL A 234 -16.37 -24.49 -8.03
CA VAL A 234 -15.26 -25.30 -8.55
C VAL A 234 -13.96 -25.09 -7.76
N LEU A 235 -13.63 -23.82 -7.46
CA LEU A 235 -12.44 -23.51 -6.65
C LEU A 235 -12.59 -24.02 -5.21
N ALA A 236 -13.77 -23.91 -4.61
CA ALA A 236 -14.03 -24.45 -3.28
C ALA A 236 -13.79 -25.97 -3.24
N ALA A 237 -14.40 -26.72 -4.17
CA ALA A 237 -14.22 -28.17 -4.27
C ALA A 237 -12.77 -28.57 -4.60
N ALA A 238 -12.06 -27.78 -5.42
CA ALA A 238 -10.67 -28.04 -5.73
C ALA A 238 -9.76 -27.87 -4.50
N LEU A 239 -9.98 -26.81 -3.71
CA LEU A 239 -9.19 -26.57 -2.48
C LEU A 239 -9.49 -27.60 -1.38
N GLU A 240 -10.71 -28.11 -1.27
CA GLU A 240 -11.02 -29.23 -0.37
C GLU A 240 -10.22 -30.49 -0.73
N ARG A 241 -9.94 -30.71 -2.02
CA ARG A 241 -9.14 -31.85 -2.50
C ARG A 241 -7.64 -31.64 -2.35
N SER A 242 -7.13 -30.47 -2.77
CA SER A 242 -5.69 -30.17 -2.74
C SER A 242 -5.17 -29.96 -1.32
N GLY A 243 -6.05 -29.53 -0.41
CA GLY A 243 -5.65 -29.01 0.90
C GLY A 243 -5.08 -27.59 0.84
N PRO A 244 -4.62 -27.08 1.99
CA PRO A 244 -4.12 -25.71 2.11
C PRO A 244 -2.89 -25.44 1.24
N ILE A 245 -2.83 -24.25 0.61
CA ILE A 245 -1.71 -23.81 -0.23
C ILE A 245 -0.91 -22.74 0.52
N ASP A 246 0.42 -22.91 0.61
CA ASP A 246 1.33 -21.94 1.23
C ASP A 246 1.53 -20.72 0.30
N LEU A 247 0.80 -19.64 0.57
CA LEU A 247 0.89 -18.41 -0.23
C LEU A 247 2.21 -17.66 -0.01
N ARG A 248 2.82 -17.76 1.17
CA ARG A 248 4.13 -17.14 1.44
C ARG A 248 5.21 -17.73 0.55
N ALA A 249 5.25 -19.06 0.44
CA ALA A 249 6.20 -19.75 -0.45
C ALA A 249 5.94 -19.39 -1.93
N MET A 250 4.68 -19.32 -2.34
CA MET A 250 4.29 -18.97 -3.71
C MET A 250 4.66 -17.52 -4.06
N ILE A 251 4.41 -16.56 -3.16
CA ILE A 251 4.82 -15.16 -3.31
C ILE A 251 6.34 -15.05 -3.42
N ALA A 252 7.09 -15.71 -2.52
CA ALA A 252 8.55 -15.71 -2.56
C ALA A 252 9.09 -16.22 -3.91
N GLN A 253 8.51 -17.29 -4.45
CA GLN A 253 8.89 -17.83 -5.75
C GLN A 253 8.50 -16.88 -6.89
N ALA A 254 7.33 -16.26 -6.86
CA ALA A 254 6.86 -15.34 -7.88
C ALA A 254 7.73 -14.08 -8.00
N LEU A 255 8.21 -13.54 -6.87
CA LEU A 255 9.20 -12.43 -6.84
C LEU A 255 10.47 -12.81 -7.61
N GLN A 256 10.98 -14.03 -7.44
CA GLN A 256 12.15 -14.52 -8.17
C GLN A 256 11.87 -14.79 -9.66
N MET A 257 10.60 -14.91 -10.03
CA MET A 257 10.15 -15.10 -11.42
C MET A 257 9.76 -13.80 -12.11
N GLY A 258 9.91 -12.66 -11.44
CA GLY A 258 9.71 -11.32 -12.05
C GLY A 258 8.32 -10.72 -11.83
N ASP A 259 7.59 -11.13 -10.81
CA ASP A 259 6.40 -10.44 -10.33
C ASP A 259 6.74 -9.51 -9.15
N GLU A 260 5.97 -8.43 -8.96
CA GLU A 260 6.01 -7.56 -7.79
C GLU A 260 4.75 -7.68 -6.91
N LEU A 261 3.79 -8.49 -7.35
CA LEU A 261 2.57 -8.89 -6.63
C LEU A 261 1.53 -7.80 -6.39
N HIS A 262 1.55 -6.69 -7.13
CA HIS A 262 0.45 -5.74 -7.21
C HIS A 262 -0.09 -5.62 -8.65
N ASN A 263 0.62 -4.96 -9.54
CA ASN A 263 0.23 -4.87 -10.96
C ASN A 263 0.74 -6.04 -11.81
N ARG A 264 1.74 -6.77 -11.35
CA ARG A 264 2.28 -7.93 -12.04
C ARG A 264 2.16 -9.17 -11.15
N ASN A 265 1.27 -10.07 -11.54
CA ASN A 265 0.92 -11.30 -10.82
C ASN A 265 0.94 -12.53 -11.74
N ARG A 266 1.58 -12.42 -12.90
CA ARG A 266 1.53 -13.45 -13.93
C ARG A 266 2.21 -14.76 -13.50
N ALA A 267 3.40 -14.65 -12.89
CA ALA A 267 4.12 -15.80 -12.38
C ALA A 267 3.36 -16.46 -11.23
N ALA A 268 2.85 -15.66 -10.28
CA ALA A 268 2.06 -16.17 -9.17
C ALA A 268 0.76 -16.84 -9.63
N THR A 269 0.05 -16.26 -10.61
CA THR A 269 -1.13 -16.88 -11.22
C THR A 269 -0.79 -18.22 -11.88
N SER A 270 0.35 -18.31 -12.60
CA SER A 270 0.79 -19.55 -13.22
C SER A 270 1.16 -20.61 -12.18
N LEU A 271 1.77 -20.23 -11.07
CA LEU A 271 2.06 -21.14 -9.95
C LEU A 271 0.75 -21.65 -9.31
N LEU A 272 -0.22 -20.78 -9.09
CA LEU A 272 -1.52 -21.17 -8.54
C LEU A 272 -2.28 -22.10 -9.46
N VAL A 273 -2.28 -21.84 -10.78
CA VAL A 273 -2.88 -22.74 -11.79
C VAL A 273 -2.20 -24.10 -11.75
N ARG A 274 -0.87 -24.16 -11.71
CA ARG A 274 -0.10 -25.41 -11.62
C ARG A 274 -0.51 -26.25 -10.42
N GLU A 275 -0.73 -25.59 -9.27
CA GLU A 275 -1.10 -26.25 -8.01
C GLU A 275 -2.54 -26.76 -8.05
N LEU A 276 -3.47 -25.94 -8.56
CA LEU A 276 -4.90 -26.26 -8.51
C LEU A 276 -5.42 -27.08 -9.70
N ALA A 277 -4.75 -27.06 -10.86
CA ALA A 277 -5.28 -27.69 -12.07
C ALA A 277 -5.66 -29.17 -11.92
N PRO A 278 -4.84 -30.05 -11.26
CA PRO A 278 -5.25 -31.44 -11.04
C PRO A 278 -6.54 -31.54 -10.24
N ALA A 279 -6.62 -30.80 -9.13
CA ALA A 279 -7.78 -30.82 -8.25
C ALA A 279 -9.04 -30.22 -8.92
N ILE A 280 -8.90 -29.19 -9.76
CA ILE A 280 -10.02 -28.63 -10.56
C ILE A 280 -10.57 -29.69 -11.52
N VAL A 281 -9.68 -30.41 -12.24
CA VAL A 281 -10.10 -31.46 -13.19
C VAL A 281 -10.79 -32.61 -12.48
N GLU A 282 -10.30 -33.00 -11.30
CA GLU A 282 -10.88 -34.08 -10.50
C GLU A 282 -12.20 -33.68 -9.83
N ALA A 283 -12.31 -32.43 -9.35
CA ALA A 283 -13.48 -31.95 -8.63
C ALA A 283 -14.66 -31.65 -9.56
N SER A 284 -14.39 -31.10 -10.76
CA SER A 284 -15.43 -30.63 -11.68
C SER A 284 -14.98 -30.79 -13.15
N PRO A 285 -14.91 -32.02 -13.66
CA PRO A 285 -14.45 -32.28 -15.02
C PRO A 285 -15.21 -31.50 -16.11
N GLU A 286 -16.50 -31.30 -15.90
CA GLU A 286 -17.42 -30.60 -16.82
C GLU A 286 -17.08 -29.10 -16.94
N HIS A 287 -16.62 -28.46 -15.87
CA HIS A 287 -16.28 -27.03 -15.82
C HIS A 287 -14.77 -26.75 -15.88
N ALA A 288 -13.93 -27.78 -15.76
CA ALA A 288 -12.48 -27.62 -15.63
C ALA A 288 -11.87 -26.77 -16.74
N ALA A 289 -12.26 -27.04 -18.00
CA ALA A 289 -11.69 -26.32 -19.15
C ALA A 289 -12.02 -24.84 -19.16
N GLU A 290 -13.24 -24.44 -18.80
CA GLU A 290 -13.63 -23.01 -18.78
C GLU A 290 -13.00 -22.28 -17.59
N VAL A 291 -12.97 -22.89 -16.41
CA VAL A 291 -12.36 -22.34 -15.20
C VAL A 291 -10.85 -22.12 -15.40
N LEU A 292 -10.14 -23.14 -15.92
CA LEU A 292 -8.72 -23.01 -16.21
C LEU A 292 -8.41 -21.97 -17.28
N ARG A 293 -9.24 -21.84 -18.32
CA ARG A 293 -9.09 -20.76 -19.32
C ARG A 293 -9.31 -19.39 -18.70
N PHE A 294 -10.29 -19.23 -17.85
CA PHE A 294 -10.58 -17.96 -17.18
C PHE A 294 -9.38 -17.54 -16.30
N ILE A 295 -8.89 -18.42 -15.44
CA ILE A 295 -7.77 -18.12 -14.55
C ILE A 295 -6.49 -17.85 -15.36
N ASN A 296 -6.18 -18.71 -16.34
CA ASN A 296 -4.97 -18.57 -17.17
C ASN A 296 -5.01 -17.32 -18.07
N GLY A 297 -6.20 -16.85 -18.42
CA GLY A 297 -6.40 -15.62 -19.20
C GLY A 297 -6.37 -14.35 -18.33
N ASN A 298 -6.27 -14.46 -17.04
CA ASN A 298 -6.29 -13.37 -16.08
C ASN A 298 -4.96 -13.27 -15.32
N ASP A 299 -3.99 -12.56 -15.87
CA ASP A 299 -2.66 -12.37 -15.26
C ASP A 299 -2.73 -11.76 -13.83
N HIS A 300 -3.86 -11.16 -13.44
CA HIS A 300 -4.08 -10.57 -12.11
C HIS A 300 -4.84 -11.49 -11.15
N PHE A 301 -5.13 -12.74 -11.53
CA PHE A 301 -5.95 -13.61 -10.69
C PHE A 301 -5.37 -13.80 -9.28
N PHE A 302 -4.03 -13.94 -9.19
CA PHE A 302 -3.35 -14.12 -7.91
C PHE A 302 -3.34 -12.85 -7.03
N LEU A 303 -3.61 -11.67 -7.56
CA LEU A 303 -3.65 -10.43 -6.75
C LEU A 303 -4.54 -10.61 -5.51
N ASN A 304 -5.72 -11.21 -5.67
CA ASN A 304 -6.70 -11.29 -4.59
C ASN A 304 -6.30 -12.25 -3.45
N PRO A 305 -5.87 -13.50 -3.69
CA PRO A 305 -5.32 -14.31 -2.60
C PRO A 305 -4.02 -13.71 -2.04
N GLY A 306 -3.21 -13.04 -2.86
CA GLY A 306 -2.03 -12.30 -2.42
C GLY A 306 -2.37 -11.14 -1.48
N MET A 307 -3.44 -10.39 -1.78
CA MET A 307 -3.97 -9.33 -0.90
C MET A 307 -4.46 -9.91 0.43
N ALA A 308 -5.19 -11.02 0.44
CA ALA A 308 -5.63 -11.68 1.67
C ALA A 308 -4.42 -12.20 2.49
N ALA A 309 -3.37 -12.69 1.83
CA ALA A 309 -2.12 -13.08 2.47
C ALA A 309 -1.41 -11.88 3.13
N ALA A 310 -1.32 -10.76 2.43
CA ALA A 310 -0.77 -9.52 2.97
C ALA A 310 -1.62 -8.99 4.14
N LYS A 311 -2.95 -9.05 4.03
CA LYS A 311 -3.90 -8.62 5.07
C LYS A 311 -3.73 -9.43 6.37
N VAL A 312 -3.72 -10.77 6.29
CA VAL A 312 -3.58 -11.60 7.50
C VAL A 312 -2.23 -11.41 8.16
N SER A 313 -1.16 -11.18 7.35
CA SER A 313 0.18 -10.88 7.87
C SER A 313 0.24 -9.51 8.56
N ALA A 314 -0.38 -8.48 7.97
CA ALA A 314 -0.46 -7.15 8.57
C ALA A 314 -1.32 -7.15 9.84
N ASP A 315 -2.42 -7.90 9.85
CA ASP A 315 -3.30 -8.03 11.02
C ASP A 315 -2.62 -8.73 12.21
N ALA A 316 -1.68 -9.65 11.97
CA ALA A 316 -0.86 -10.25 13.04
C ALA A 316 -0.05 -9.20 13.82
N ALA A 317 0.28 -8.09 13.19
CA ALA A 317 1.01 -6.98 13.79
C ALA A 317 0.11 -5.89 14.43
N ARG A 318 -1.22 -5.99 14.33
CA ARG A 318 -2.15 -5.00 14.93
C ARG A 318 -2.14 -5.05 16.44
N GLY A 319 -2.36 -3.90 17.06
CA GLY A 319 -2.62 -3.82 18.51
C GLY A 319 -1.38 -4.00 19.39
N VAL A 320 -0.18 -3.69 18.89
CA VAL A 320 1.04 -3.68 19.72
C VAL A 320 1.20 -2.29 20.32
N PRO A 321 0.96 -2.09 21.62
CA PRO A 321 1.01 -0.77 22.25
C PRO A 321 2.38 -0.14 22.12
N GLY A 322 2.43 1.13 21.69
CA GLY A 322 3.68 1.87 21.47
C GLY A 322 4.33 1.67 20.10
N SER A 323 3.82 0.76 19.27
CA SER A 323 4.32 0.59 17.90
C SER A 323 3.84 1.71 16.98
N THR A 324 4.78 2.22 16.18
CA THR A 324 4.58 3.27 15.18
C THR A 324 4.45 2.70 13.76
N MET A 325 4.43 1.37 13.63
CA MET A 325 4.37 0.68 12.34
C MET A 325 2.98 0.78 11.70
N VAL A 326 2.94 1.07 10.41
CA VAL A 326 1.72 1.05 9.59
C VAL A 326 1.31 -0.42 9.36
N VAL A 327 0.05 -0.72 9.62
CA VAL A 327 -0.55 -2.06 9.43
C VAL A 327 -1.67 -2.06 8.39
N CYS A 328 -2.02 -0.90 7.88
CA CYS A 328 -2.99 -0.75 6.80
C CYS A 328 -2.71 0.52 6.01
N MET A 329 -2.73 0.42 4.70
CA MET A 329 -2.90 1.52 3.76
C MET A 329 -4.07 1.16 2.84
N ALA A 330 -5.01 2.08 2.63
CA ALA A 330 -6.20 1.83 1.83
C ALA A 330 -6.77 3.11 1.22
N ARG A 331 -7.50 3.01 0.11
CA ARG A 331 -8.06 4.16 -0.63
C ARG A 331 -9.47 3.85 -1.10
N ASN A 332 -10.36 4.84 -1.06
CA ASN A 332 -11.74 4.69 -1.52
C ASN A 332 -12.06 5.51 -2.78
N GLY A 333 -11.05 6.08 -3.43
CA GLY A 333 -11.22 6.91 -4.63
C GLY A 333 -11.51 8.39 -4.33
N THR A 334 -11.56 8.76 -3.07
CA THR A 334 -11.73 10.12 -2.57
C THR A 334 -10.70 10.40 -1.47
N ASP A 335 -10.63 9.50 -0.49
CA ASP A 335 -9.70 9.56 0.63
C ASP A 335 -8.70 8.40 0.56
N PHE A 336 -7.47 8.68 0.97
CA PHE A 336 -6.47 7.71 1.38
C PHE A 336 -6.47 7.62 2.90
N GLY A 337 -6.27 6.43 3.45
CA GLY A 337 -6.17 6.24 4.90
C GLY A 337 -5.13 5.22 5.31
N ILE A 338 -4.60 5.40 6.52
CA ILE A 338 -3.72 4.45 7.18
C ILE A 338 -4.25 4.07 8.55
N GLN A 339 -3.85 2.89 9.02
CA GLN A 339 -3.93 2.49 10.42
C GLN A 339 -2.55 2.10 10.91
N VAL A 340 -2.24 2.38 12.18
CA VAL A 340 -0.96 2.06 12.80
C VAL A 340 -1.13 1.03 13.90
N SER A 341 -0.14 0.19 14.11
CA SER A 341 -0.20 -0.93 15.06
C SER A 341 -0.56 -0.50 16.49
N GLY A 342 0.01 0.62 16.96
CA GLY A 342 -0.27 1.16 18.30
C GLY A 342 -1.66 1.78 18.48
N LEU A 343 -2.37 2.10 17.40
CA LEU A 343 -3.70 2.70 17.37
C LEU A 343 -4.55 2.05 16.25
N PRO A 344 -4.81 0.72 16.32
CA PRO A 344 -5.28 -0.05 15.17
C PRO A 344 -6.72 0.26 14.75
N ASP A 345 -7.54 0.84 15.63
CA ASP A 345 -8.96 1.09 15.36
C ASP A 345 -9.22 2.53 14.84
N GLN A 346 -8.15 3.32 14.63
CA GLN A 346 -8.24 4.67 14.12
C GLN A 346 -7.78 4.76 12.68
N TRP A 347 -8.56 5.45 11.85
CA TRP A 347 -8.17 5.85 10.51
C TRP A 347 -7.55 7.25 10.53
N PHE A 348 -6.39 7.38 9.90
CA PHE A 348 -5.73 8.66 9.66
C PHE A 348 -5.77 8.91 8.15
N THR A 349 -6.43 9.97 7.73
CA THR A 349 -6.81 10.17 6.33
C THR A 349 -6.22 11.44 5.74
N GLY A 350 -6.14 11.46 4.42
CA GLY A 350 -5.86 12.61 3.57
C GLY A 350 -6.49 12.40 2.19
N PRO A 351 -6.46 13.40 1.29
CA PRO A 351 -7.05 13.25 -0.03
C PRO A 351 -6.28 12.21 -0.86
N ALA A 352 -6.99 11.32 -1.55
CA ALA A 352 -6.37 10.38 -2.48
C ALA A 352 -5.75 11.12 -3.67
N GLY A 353 -4.49 10.80 -4.00
CA GLY A 353 -3.79 11.35 -5.16
C GLY A 353 -4.24 10.69 -6.46
N VAL A 354 -4.02 11.34 -7.59
CA VAL A 354 -4.20 10.73 -8.93
C VAL A 354 -2.90 10.04 -9.32
N PRO A 355 -2.93 8.74 -9.73
CA PRO A 355 -1.74 8.05 -10.18
C PRO A 355 -1.16 8.67 -11.47
N ASP A 356 0.16 8.76 -11.53
CA ASP A 356 0.90 9.14 -12.72
C ASP A 356 1.43 7.90 -13.44
N GLY A 357 1.13 7.75 -14.74
CA GLY A 357 1.51 6.56 -15.48
C GLY A 357 1.00 6.50 -16.91
N LEU A 358 0.78 5.29 -17.41
CA LEU A 358 0.37 5.02 -18.78
C LEU A 358 -1.13 4.82 -18.90
N TYR A 359 -1.72 5.43 -19.93
CA TYR A 359 -3.15 5.34 -20.21
C TYR A 359 -3.44 4.39 -21.37
N LEU A 360 -4.61 3.76 -21.32
CA LEU A 360 -5.07 2.80 -22.31
C LEU A 360 -5.82 3.51 -23.45
N GLY A 361 -5.50 3.17 -24.69
CA GLY A 361 -6.22 3.68 -25.88
C GLY A 361 -6.22 5.20 -25.97
N ALA A 362 -7.43 5.80 -25.94
CA ALA A 362 -7.63 7.25 -26.07
C ALA A 362 -7.78 7.97 -24.72
N TYR A 363 -7.68 7.26 -23.57
CA TYR A 363 -7.78 7.87 -22.25
C TYR A 363 -6.55 8.71 -21.90
N GLY A 364 -6.71 9.66 -21.00
CA GLY A 364 -5.68 10.54 -20.50
C GLY A 364 -5.87 10.91 -19.02
N PRO A 365 -5.02 11.82 -18.48
CA PRO A 365 -5.10 12.24 -17.07
C PRO A 365 -6.47 12.78 -16.64
N ASP A 366 -7.19 13.42 -17.58
CA ASP A 366 -8.53 13.96 -17.32
C ASP A 366 -9.61 12.89 -17.12
N ASP A 367 -9.35 11.64 -17.51
CA ASP A 367 -10.24 10.51 -17.33
C ASP A 367 -9.98 9.73 -16.03
N ALA A 368 -8.84 10.00 -15.39
CA ALA A 368 -8.41 9.28 -14.20
C ALA A 368 -9.22 9.65 -12.96
N ASN A 369 -9.62 8.63 -12.20
CA ASN A 369 -10.09 8.80 -10.82
C ASN A 369 -8.90 8.90 -9.87
N PRO A 370 -9.00 9.64 -8.75
CA PRO A 370 -8.06 9.50 -7.65
C PRO A 370 -7.91 8.03 -7.22
N ASP A 371 -6.76 7.69 -6.65
CA ASP A 371 -6.39 6.32 -6.32
C ASP A 371 -7.44 5.61 -5.45
N ILE A 372 -7.70 4.33 -5.74
CA ILE A 372 -8.77 3.56 -5.13
C ILE A 372 -8.34 2.11 -4.95
N GLY A 373 -8.66 1.51 -3.80
CA GLY A 373 -8.49 0.08 -3.52
C GLY A 373 -7.78 -0.22 -2.20
N ASP A 374 -8.01 -1.43 -1.70
CA ASP A 374 -7.25 -1.99 -0.58
C ASP A 374 -5.95 -2.67 -1.03
N SER A 375 -5.69 -2.69 -2.33
CA SER A 375 -4.52 -3.38 -2.89
C SER A 375 -3.18 -2.83 -2.37
N THR A 376 -3.13 -1.61 -1.80
CA THR A 376 -1.97 -1.11 -1.04
C THR A 376 -1.63 -1.92 0.22
N ILE A 377 -2.46 -2.89 0.58
CA ILE A 377 -2.07 -3.89 1.58
C ILE A 377 -0.85 -4.70 1.11
N THR A 378 -0.62 -4.82 -0.20
CA THR A 378 0.57 -5.45 -0.75
C THR A 378 1.81 -4.63 -0.43
N GLU A 379 1.80 -3.30 -0.62
CA GLU A 379 2.88 -2.40 -0.22
C GLU A 379 3.08 -2.38 1.30
N THR A 380 1.99 -2.45 2.06
CA THR A 380 2.06 -2.58 3.53
C THR A 380 2.85 -3.82 3.94
N ALA A 381 2.76 -4.91 3.17
CA ALA A 381 3.49 -6.17 3.40
C ALA A 381 4.85 -6.27 2.66
N GLY A 382 5.33 -5.18 2.06
CA GLY A 382 6.62 -5.14 1.37
C GLY A 382 6.61 -5.66 -0.07
N LEU A 383 5.45 -5.61 -0.74
CA LEU A 383 5.25 -6.03 -2.14
C LEU A 383 4.88 -4.81 -3.00
N GLY A 384 4.45 -5.00 -4.22
CA GLY A 384 4.03 -3.92 -5.11
C GLY A 384 5.12 -2.88 -5.35
N GLY A 385 4.85 -1.61 -5.07
CA GLY A 385 5.82 -0.52 -5.20
C GLY A 385 7.11 -0.73 -4.41
N PHE A 386 7.07 -1.52 -3.34
CA PHE A 386 8.21 -1.90 -2.50
C PHE A 386 9.06 -3.05 -3.10
N ALA A 387 8.55 -3.72 -4.12
CA ALA A 387 9.21 -4.86 -4.77
C ALA A 387 9.42 -4.68 -6.27
N MET A 388 9.30 -3.47 -6.82
CA MET A 388 9.43 -3.21 -8.26
C MET A 388 10.79 -3.66 -8.83
N ALA A 389 11.86 -3.66 -8.01
CA ALA A 389 13.17 -4.16 -8.41
C ALA A 389 13.18 -5.68 -8.69
N ALA A 390 12.20 -6.44 -8.18
CA ALA A 390 12.02 -7.85 -8.55
C ALA A 390 11.39 -8.02 -9.94
N ALA A 391 10.66 -7.00 -10.41
CA ALA A 391 9.91 -7.02 -11.66
C ALA A 391 10.23 -5.79 -12.54
N PRO A 392 11.47 -5.59 -13.04
CA PRO A 392 11.81 -4.38 -13.79
C PRO A 392 10.97 -4.17 -15.05
N ALA A 393 10.36 -5.23 -15.58
CA ALA A 393 9.44 -5.14 -16.72
C ALA A 393 8.13 -4.39 -16.40
N ILE A 394 7.85 -4.09 -15.11
CA ILE A 394 6.68 -3.33 -14.68
C ILE A 394 6.64 -1.92 -15.28
N VAL A 395 7.78 -1.33 -15.60
CA VAL A 395 7.87 -0.01 -16.24
C VAL A 395 7.16 0.07 -17.60
N ARG A 396 6.94 -1.07 -18.25
CA ARG A 396 6.13 -1.13 -19.48
C ARG A 396 4.63 -0.95 -19.21
N PHE A 397 4.23 -1.06 -17.96
CA PHE A 397 2.83 -0.97 -17.55
C PHE A 397 2.54 0.33 -16.79
N VAL A 398 3.49 0.79 -15.96
CA VAL A 398 3.32 2.02 -15.16
C VAL A 398 4.10 3.22 -15.67
N GLY A 399 4.98 3.04 -16.66
CA GLY A 399 5.88 4.08 -17.18
C GLY A 399 7.24 4.09 -16.46
N GLY A 400 8.15 4.96 -16.96
CA GLY A 400 9.51 5.05 -16.45
C GLY A 400 10.49 4.07 -17.12
N ASP A 401 11.66 3.87 -16.49
CA ASP A 401 12.69 2.93 -16.92
C ASP A 401 13.08 1.92 -15.79
N VAL A 402 14.04 1.04 -16.09
CA VAL A 402 14.49 0.02 -15.14
C VAL A 402 15.12 0.63 -13.89
N SER A 403 15.82 1.77 -14.02
CA SER A 403 16.43 2.46 -12.88
C SER A 403 15.38 3.06 -11.96
N ASP A 404 14.24 3.49 -12.49
CA ASP A 404 13.10 3.97 -11.70
C ASP A 404 12.49 2.84 -10.85
N ALA A 405 12.35 1.63 -11.41
CA ALA A 405 11.87 0.47 -10.67
C ALA A 405 12.81 0.08 -9.51
N ILE A 406 14.13 0.15 -9.74
CA ILE A 406 15.13 -0.11 -8.70
C ILE A 406 15.07 0.98 -7.63
N THR A 407 15.02 2.26 -8.05
CA THR A 407 14.98 3.41 -7.13
C THR A 407 13.70 3.41 -6.30
N ALA A 408 12.54 3.05 -6.89
CA ALA A 408 11.30 2.90 -6.14
C ALA A 408 11.46 1.94 -4.96
N THR A 409 12.00 0.74 -5.21
CA THR A 409 12.25 -0.24 -4.13
C THR A 409 13.31 0.24 -3.15
N THR A 410 14.47 0.73 -3.62
CA THR A 410 15.61 1.03 -2.74
C THR A 410 15.34 2.22 -1.83
N SER A 411 14.55 3.20 -2.28
CA SER A 411 14.15 4.33 -1.43
C SER A 411 13.23 3.90 -0.27
N MET A 412 12.49 2.80 -0.40
CA MET A 412 11.58 2.34 0.65
C MET A 412 12.32 1.76 1.87
N TYR A 413 13.58 1.36 1.74
CA TYR A 413 14.37 0.95 2.92
C TYR A 413 14.57 2.11 3.92
N GLU A 414 14.50 3.37 3.48
CA GLU A 414 14.66 4.53 4.35
C GLU A 414 13.46 4.76 5.29
N ILE A 415 12.30 4.21 4.97
CA ILE A 415 11.04 4.40 5.73
C ILE A 415 10.49 3.12 6.34
N THR A 416 11.25 2.01 6.30
CA THR A 416 10.83 0.70 6.79
C THR A 416 11.72 0.19 7.90
N LEU A 417 11.16 -0.70 8.73
CA LEU A 417 11.81 -1.25 9.93
C LEU A 417 12.72 -2.44 9.63
N ALA A 418 12.45 -3.18 8.54
CA ALA A 418 13.16 -4.43 8.24
C ALA A 418 13.19 -4.77 6.75
N GLU A 419 13.99 -5.76 6.41
CA GLU A 419 13.94 -6.52 5.17
C GLU A 419 13.16 -7.83 5.41
N HIS A 420 12.23 -8.16 4.51
CA HIS A 420 11.42 -9.36 4.66
C HIS A 420 12.25 -10.64 4.46
N PRO A 421 12.31 -11.56 5.45
CA PRO A 421 13.23 -12.70 5.39
C PRO A 421 12.91 -13.71 4.28
N ALA A 422 11.65 -13.80 3.84
CA ALA A 422 11.23 -14.73 2.79
C ALA A 422 11.07 -14.09 1.42
N TYR A 423 10.79 -12.78 1.33
CA TYR A 423 10.54 -12.07 0.08
C TYR A 423 11.83 -11.43 -0.42
N GLN A 424 12.59 -12.16 -1.22
CA GLN A 424 13.91 -11.75 -1.65
C GLN A 424 13.95 -11.32 -3.11
N ILE A 425 14.74 -10.29 -3.41
CA ILE A 425 14.88 -9.68 -4.73
C ILE A 425 16.21 -10.11 -5.35
N PRO A 426 16.22 -11.00 -6.36
CA PRO A 426 17.46 -11.47 -6.98
C PRO A 426 18.33 -10.35 -7.53
N GLY A 427 17.73 -9.34 -8.18
CA GLY A 427 18.43 -8.18 -8.74
C GLY A 427 19.12 -7.29 -7.72
N LEU A 428 18.79 -7.41 -6.44
CA LEU A 428 19.43 -6.71 -5.32
C LEU A 428 20.31 -7.66 -4.47
N GLY A 429 20.87 -8.71 -5.06
CA GLY A 429 21.70 -9.68 -4.34
C GLY A 429 20.93 -10.49 -3.30
N PHE A 430 19.67 -10.78 -3.55
CA PHE A 430 18.76 -11.49 -2.64
C PHE A 430 18.48 -10.76 -1.33
N ARG A 431 18.60 -9.42 -1.30
CA ARG A 431 18.06 -8.64 -0.19
C ARG A 431 16.57 -8.88 -0.06
N GLY A 432 16.07 -8.87 1.16
CA GLY A 432 14.63 -8.90 1.44
C GLY A 432 13.94 -7.62 0.97
N THR A 433 12.67 -7.71 0.59
CA THR A 433 11.89 -6.49 0.29
C THR A 433 11.80 -5.61 1.53
N PRO A 434 11.84 -4.26 1.39
CA PRO A 434 11.60 -3.35 2.51
C PRO A 434 10.19 -3.54 3.07
N VAL A 435 10.06 -3.70 4.38
CA VAL A 435 8.77 -4.01 5.04
C VAL A 435 8.67 -3.38 6.42
N GLY A 436 7.43 -3.05 6.83
CA GLY A 436 7.17 -2.39 8.10
C GLY A 436 7.36 -0.88 8.01
N ILE A 437 6.50 -0.20 7.25
CA ILE A 437 6.50 1.26 7.14
C ILE A 437 6.35 1.87 8.53
N ASP A 438 7.24 2.77 8.92
CA ASP A 438 7.22 3.46 10.20
C ASP A 438 6.86 4.94 10.02
N VAL A 439 5.77 5.41 10.65
CA VAL A 439 5.36 6.81 10.57
C VAL A 439 6.42 7.79 11.06
N THR A 440 7.29 7.38 11.99
CA THR A 440 8.39 8.24 12.46
C THR A 440 9.48 8.37 11.42
N LEU A 441 9.77 7.31 10.65
CA LEU A 441 10.72 7.35 9.54
C LEU A 441 10.17 8.17 8.38
N VAL A 442 8.89 8.00 8.02
CA VAL A 442 8.22 8.83 7.01
C VAL A 442 8.26 10.31 7.42
N ALA A 443 7.90 10.63 8.66
CA ALA A 443 7.91 12.01 9.14
C ALA A 443 9.32 12.61 9.16
N ARG A 444 10.34 11.83 9.56
CA ARG A 444 11.73 12.27 9.66
C ARG A 444 12.37 12.50 8.30
N THR A 445 12.13 11.64 7.33
CA THR A 445 12.78 11.69 6.02
C THR A 445 12.01 12.53 5.00
N GLY A 446 10.71 12.74 5.22
CA GLY A 446 9.81 13.34 4.22
C GLY A 446 9.53 12.42 3.02
N LEU A 447 10.05 11.19 3.02
CA LEU A 447 9.77 10.20 1.98
C LEU A 447 8.43 9.54 2.24
N LEU A 448 7.61 9.49 1.19
CA LEU A 448 6.31 8.81 1.20
C LEU A 448 6.43 7.44 0.52
N PRO A 449 5.63 6.45 0.92
CA PRO A 449 5.53 5.18 0.24
C PRO A 449 5.28 5.32 -1.26
N VAL A 450 5.86 4.45 -2.07
CA VAL A 450 5.53 4.34 -3.50
C VAL A 450 4.48 3.24 -3.66
N VAL A 451 3.35 3.59 -4.25
CA VAL A 451 2.25 2.67 -4.56
C VAL A 451 2.18 2.45 -6.05
N ASN A 452 2.16 1.19 -6.46
CA ASN A 452 2.02 0.76 -7.84
C ASN A 452 0.57 0.30 -8.06
N THR A 453 -0.22 0.99 -8.90
CA THR A 453 -1.67 0.80 -8.93
C THR A 453 -2.25 0.88 -10.35
N GLY A 454 -3.41 0.25 -10.56
CA GLY A 454 -4.26 0.50 -11.71
C GLY A 454 -4.97 1.86 -11.61
N ILE A 455 -5.36 2.45 -12.73
CA ILE A 455 -6.13 3.69 -12.80
C ILE A 455 -7.56 3.36 -13.24
N ALA A 456 -8.53 3.67 -12.38
CA ALA A 456 -9.95 3.59 -12.74
C ALA A 456 -10.41 4.88 -13.43
N GLY A 457 -11.36 4.76 -14.34
CA GLY A 457 -12.02 5.93 -14.94
C GLY A 457 -12.88 6.67 -13.91
N LYS A 458 -12.83 8.01 -13.93
CA LYS A 458 -13.58 8.85 -12.99
C LYS A 458 -15.11 8.79 -13.17
N VAL A 459 -15.57 8.36 -14.33
CA VAL A 459 -17.02 8.20 -14.63
C VAL A 459 -17.43 6.75 -14.35
N ALA A 460 -18.50 6.57 -13.57
CA ALA A 460 -19.06 5.25 -13.32
C ALA A 460 -19.37 4.52 -14.64
N GLY A 461 -19.11 3.23 -14.69
CA GLY A 461 -19.29 2.42 -15.90
C GLY A 461 -18.11 2.41 -16.88
N THR A 462 -17.11 3.27 -16.73
CA THR A 462 -15.95 3.35 -17.66
C THR A 462 -15.05 2.11 -17.57
N GLY A 463 -14.70 1.69 -16.36
CA GLY A 463 -13.73 0.63 -16.14
C GLY A 463 -12.31 1.14 -15.97
N GLN A 464 -11.31 0.30 -16.30
CA GLN A 464 -9.89 0.65 -16.23
C GLN A 464 -9.47 1.58 -17.35
N VAL A 465 -8.71 2.63 -17.03
CA VAL A 465 -8.19 3.60 -18.01
C VAL A 465 -6.67 3.66 -18.06
N GLY A 466 -5.96 3.02 -17.14
CA GLY A 466 -4.51 3.02 -17.13
C GLY A 466 -3.89 2.27 -15.94
N ALA A 467 -2.59 2.48 -15.76
CA ALA A 467 -1.85 2.07 -14.57
C ALA A 467 -0.67 3.01 -14.33
N GLY A 468 -0.27 3.19 -13.08
CA GLY A 468 0.76 4.14 -12.73
C GLY A 468 1.26 3.99 -11.30
N LEU A 469 2.05 4.98 -10.90
CA LEU A 469 2.56 5.13 -9.54
C LEU A 469 1.89 6.30 -8.86
N VAL A 470 1.69 6.18 -7.55
CA VAL A 470 1.18 7.27 -6.72
C VAL A 470 1.88 7.29 -5.36
N LYS A 471 2.04 8.47 -4.79
CA LYS A 471 2.47 8.64 -3.41
C LYS A 471 1.26 9.03 -2.57
N PRO A 472 1.07 8.40 -1.40
CA PRO A 472 0.00 8.78 -0.49
C PRO A 472 0.18 10.21 0.05
N PRO A 473 -0.91 10.85 0.54
CA PRO A 473 -0.83 12.17 1.14
C PRO A 473 -0.06 12.14 2.47
N ALA A 474 0.83 13.11 2.66
CA ALA A 474 1.61 13.23 3.89
C ALA A 474 0.73 13.46 5.13
N GLU A 475 -0.44 14.07 4.95
CA GLU A 475 -1.40 14.42 6.00
C GLU A 475 -1.83 13.20 6.81
N ALA A 476 -1.99 12.04 6.20
CA ALA A 476 -2.35 10.81 6.90
C ALA A 476 -1.25 10.38 7.89
N PHE A 477 0.02 10.47 7.50
CA PHE A 477 1.16 10.12 8.35
C PHE A 477 1.37 11.16 9.45
N VAL A 478 1.20 12.44 9.15
CA VAL A 478 1.25 13.54 10.14
C VAL A 478 0.14 13.36 11.19
N ALA A 479 -1.09 13.06 10.77
CA ALA A 479 -2.20 12.82 11.68
C ALA A 479 -1.94 11.61 12.59
N ALA A 480 -1.42 10.51 12.05
CA ALA A 480 -1.07 9.32 12.82
C ALA A 480 0.03 9.62 13.86
N LEU A 481 1.08 10.32 13.47
CA LEU A 481 2.16 10.70 14.38
C LEU A 481 1.66 11.58 15.53
N ASN A 482 0.83 12.59 15.24
CA ASN A 482 0.24 13.44 16.24
C ASN A 482 -0.68 12.67 17.21
N ALA A 483 -1.47 11.73 16.72
CA ALA A 483 -2.30 10.87 17.55
C ALA A 483 -1.46 9.98 18.48
N LEU A 484 -0.37 9.40 17.99
CA LEU A 484 0.58 8.63 18.80
C LEU A 484 1.20 9.50 19.89
N ALA A 485 1.65 10.71 19.56
CA ALA A 485 2.20 11.66 20.54
C ALA A 485 1.17 12.07 21.61
N ASN A 486 -0.10 12.26 21.23
CA ASN A 486 -1.18 12.57 22.16
C ASN A 486 -1.52 11.40 23.08
N ALA A 487 -1.50 10.17 22.57
CA ALA A 487 -1.72 8.98 23.38
C ALA A 487 -0.68 8.81 24.49
N LEU A 488 0.57 9.25 24.27
CA LEU A 488 1.62 9.27 25.30
C LEU A 488 1.38 10.32 26.40
N SER A 489 0.64 11.39 26.11
CA SER A 489 0.31 12.45 27.09
C SER A 489 -0.79 12.05 28.07
N ASN A 490 -1.59 11.05 27.70
CA ASN A 490 -2.74 10.61 28.45
C ASN A 490 -2.47 9.36 29.30
N GLN A 491 -1.24 8.88 29.31
CA GLN A 491 -0.71 7.78 30.13
C GLN A 491 0.14 8.34 31.28
#